data_968d5ce72deed575498af1eb0fb2d898
#
_entry.id   968d5ce72deed575498af1eb0fb2d898
#
_cell.length_a   1.000
_cell.length_b   1.000
_cell.length_c   1.000
_cell.angle_alpha   90.00
_cell.angle_beta   90.00
_cell.angle_gamma   90.00
#
_symmetry.space_group_name_H-M   'P 1'
#
loop_
_entity.id
_entity.type
_entity.pdbx_description
1 polymer ?
#
loop_
_entity_poly.entity_id
_entity_poly.type
_entity_poly.pdbx_seq_one_letter_code
_entity_poly.pdbx_strand_id
1 'polypeptide(L)'
;VKDVTIHNMLAPMVAKKDKAIRMRRNPMTRKFQAVLLNEEGLDDEDHEALVDMVTASAKRIAHSQPEKLALLRDEVQLATLDALIAKFEDMIAKSLSEDDWQAFFTENPFILSFVFGYPVIQVEGHASVGGKKLSGDGEKIADFLYKHDLTGNTALFEIKKPQTPVLDTGKPYRGGVFGPNKELSGAISQVLDQRYQFQLHFASKVVASKRNDLSSYAVACCVIIGLVPEDDDQKKSLELIRANSRDVQIVTFDELLSKLTQLRDFLAVSETSGASE
;
A
#
# COMPACT_ATOMS: atom_id res chain seq x y z
N VAL A 1 -2.76 -45.19 -24.18
CA VAL A 1 -2.82 -44.27 -25.33
C VAL A 1 -3.29 -42.87 -24.94
N LYS A 2 -4.09 -42.69 -23.85
CA LYS A 2 -4.54 -41.37 -23.38
C LYS A 2 -3.56 -40.67 -22.45
N ASP A 3 -2.58 -41.37 -21.92
CA ASP A 3 -1.53 -40.77 -21.08
C ASP A 3 -0.48 -39.97 -21.89
N VAL A 4 -0.32 -40.30 -23.19
CA VAL A 4 0.66 -39.67 -24.06
C VAL A 4 0.32 -38.19 -24.36
N THR A 5 -0.97 -37.84 -24.48
CA THR A 5 -1.37 -36.48 -24.84
C THR A 5 -1.14 -35.49 -23.69
N ILE A 6 -1.31 -35.96 -22.45
CA ILE A 6 -1.09 -35.15 -21.25
C ILE A 6 0.39 -35.10 -20.89
N HIS A 7 1.10 -36.22 -21.12
CA HIS A 7 2.54 -36.25 -21.02
C HIS A 7 3.17 -35.21 -21.97
N ASN A 8 2.64 -35.05 -23.17
CA ASN A 8 3.12 -34.05 -24.13
C ASN A 8 2.75 -32.61 -23.80
N MET A 9 1.60 -32.36 -23.13
CA MET A 9 1.23 -31.04 -22.63
C MET A 9 2.07 -30.61 -21.41
N LEU A 10 2.53 -31.56 -20.61
CA LEU A 10 3.33 -31.34 -19.41
C LEU A 10 4.81 -31.70 -19.63
N ALA A 11 5.18 -32.15 -20.82
CA ALA A 11 6.56 -32.53 -21.16
C ALA A 11 7.61 -31.43 -20.88
N PRO A 12 7.33 -30.13 -21.05
CA PRO A 12 8.25 -29.08 -20.64
C PRO A 12 8.46 -29.04 -19.11
N MET A 13 7.40 -29.32 -18.32
CA MET A 13 7.47 -29.35 -16.86
C MET A 13 8.11 -30.62 -16.30
N VAL A 14 8.03 -31.75 -17.04
CA VAL A 14 8.51 -33.06 -16.59
C VAL A 14 9.89 -33.41 -17.17
N ALA A 15 10.35 -32.72 -18.20
CA ALA A 15 11.59 -33.04 -18.91
C ALA A 15 12.89 -32.66 -18.17
N LYS A 16 12.83 -31.83 -17.12
CA LYS A 16 13.98 -31.61 -16.25
C LYS A 16 14.00 -32.67 -15.14
N LYS A 17 15.07 -33.39 -15.01
CA LYS A 17 15.25 -34.66 -14.29
C LYS A 17 15.00 -34.58 -12.76
N ASP A 18 14.79 -33.37 -12.18
CA ASP A 18 14.74 -33.14 -10.73
C ASP A 18 13.50 -32.35 -10.27
N LYS A 19 12.39 -32.38 -11.05
CA LYS A 19 11.24 -31.56 -10.73
C LYS A 19 10.24 -32.21 -9.76
N ALA A 20 9.86 -31.41 -8.80
CA ALA A 20 9.09 -31.77 -7.61
C ALA A 20 7.58 -31.95 -7.87
N ILE A 21 7.05 -31.63 -9.02
CA ILE A 21 5.63 -31.78 -9.35
C ILE A 21 5.42 -32.95 -10.30
N ARG A 22 4.66 -33.96 -9.82
CA ARG A 22 4.13 -35.02 -10.68
C ARG A 22 2.62 -34.90 -10.77
N MET A 23 2.12 -34.72 -11.99
CA MET A 23 0.70 -34.84 -12.26
C MET A 23 0.32 -36.30 -12.43
N ARG A 24 -0.47 -36.84 -11.52
CA ARG A 24 -0.98 -38.20 -11.60
C ARG A 24 -2.48 -38.20 -11.81
N ARG A 25 -2.94 -38.89 -12.83
CA ARG A 25 -4.37 -39.13 -13.02
C ARG A 25 -4.83 -40.25 -12.08
N ASN A 26 -5.80 -39.92 -11.21
CA ASN A 26 -6.43 -40.95 -10.40
C ASN A 26 -7.28 -41.85 -11.32
N PRO A 27 -7.00 -43.17 -11.39
CA PRO A 27 -7.70 -44.09 -12.30
C PRO A 27 -9.18 -44.23 -11.96
N MET A 28 -9.59 -44.08 -10.69
CA MET A 28 -10.97 -44.18 -10.26
C MET A 28 -11.77 -42.90 -10.50
N THR A 29 -11.20 -41.72 -10.22
CA THR A 29 -11.93 -40.45 -10.35
C THR A 29 -11.71 -39.75 -11.69
N ARG A 30 -10.79 -40.24 -12.50
CA ARG A 30 -10.29 -39.61 -13.75
C ARG A 30 -9.78 -38.17 -13.59
N LYS A 31 -9.56 -37.71 -12.35
CA LYS A 31 -9.04 -36.38 -12.02
C LYS A 31 -7.51 -36.42 -11.94
N PHE A 32 -6.89 -35.29 -12.27
CA PHE A 32 -5.45 -35.11 -12.08
C PHE A 32 -5.19 -34.69 -10.64
N GLN A 33 -4.16 -35.23 -10.07
CA GLN A 33 -3.65 -34.85 -8.77
C GLN A 33 -2.22 -34.37 -8.98
N ALA A 34 -1.94 -33.12 -8.67
CA ALA A 34 -0.59 -32.60 -8.58
C ALA A 34 -0.02 -33.06 -7.23
N VAL A 35 1.10 -33.74 -7.25
CA VAL A 35 1.83 -34.11 -6.04
C VAL A 35 3.11 -33.30 -6.03
N LEU A 36 3.19 -32.32 -5.14
CA LEU A 36 4.45 -31.65 -4.82
C LEU A 36 5.34 -32.70 -4.13
N LEU A 37 6.50 -32.96 -4.68
CA LEU A 37 7.46 -33.90 -4.12
C LEU A 37 8.51 -33.19 -3.25
N ASN A 38 8.84 -31.94 -3.53
CA ASN A 38 9.81 -31.12 -2.79
C ASN A 38 9.66 -29.65 -3.16
N GLU A 39 9.70 -28.73 -2.22
CA GLU A 39 9.65 -27.29 -2.48
C GLU A 39 10.97 -26.73 -3.03
N GLU A 40 12.09 -27.41 -2.79
CA GLU A 40 13.44 -26.97 -3.16
C GLU A 40 13.80 -27.15 -4.65
N GLY A 41 12.90 -27.64 -5.48
CA GLY A 41 13.19 -28.00 -6.88
C GLY A 41 12.39 -27.26 -7.93
N LEU A 42 11.58 -26.24 -7.55
CA LEU A 42 10.79 -25.44 -8.49
C LEU A 42 11.61 -24.24 -8.99
N ASP A 43 11.64 -24.04 -10.32
CA ASP A 43 12.17 -22.80 -10.89
C ASP A 43 11.04 -21.79 -11.19
N ASP A 44 11.41 -20.59 -11.65
CA ASP A 44 10.47 -19.50 -11.92
C ASP A 44 9.41 -19.89 -12.96
N GLU A 45 9.79 -20.70 -13.99
CA GLU A 45 8.85 -21.20 -15.01
C GLU A 45 7.82 -22.18 -14.39
N ASP A 46 8.22 -22.95 -13.38
CA ASP A 46 7.31 -23.84 -12.67
C ASP A 46 6.33 -23.09 -11.79
N HIS A 47 6.79 -22.02 -11.12
CA HIS A 47 5.93 -21.14 -10.35
C HIS A 47 4.90 -20.45 -11.24
N GLU A 48 5.31 -19.92 -12.40
CA GLU A 48 4.40 -19.30 -13.38
C GLU A 48 3.34 -20.30 -13.84
N ALA A 49 3.76 -21.51 -14.23
CA ALA A 49 2.83 -22.56 -14.66
C ALA A 49 1.84 -22.99 -13.57
N LEU A 50 2.25 -22.99 -12.29
CA LEU A 50 1.34 -23.23 -11.16
C LEU A 50 0.30 -22.13 -11.02
N VAL A 51 0.72 -20.87 -11.08
CA VAL A 51 -0.16 -19.71 -11.02
C VAL A 51 -1.19 -19.76 -12.15
N ASP A 52 -0.74 -20.03 -13.38
CA ASP A 52 -1.61 -20.15 -14.56
C ASP A 52 -2.65 -21.27 -14.38
N MET A 53 -2.21 -22.44 -13.88
CA MET A 53 -3.12 -23.57 -13.63
C MET A 53 -4.17 -23.25 -12.57
N VAL A 54 -3.79 -22.62 -11.46
CA VAL A 54 -4.70 -22.19 -10.40
C VAL A 54 -5.67 -21.15 -10.94
N THR A 55 -5.17 -20.14 -11.65
CA THR A 55 -5.96 -19.05 -12.24
C THR A 55 -6.99 -19.60 -13.23
N ALA A 56 -6.57 -20.45 -14.16
CA ALA A 56 -7.47 -21.09 -15.15
C ALA A 56 -8.53 -21.99 -14.49
N SER A 57 -8.24 -22.55 -13.33
CA SER A 57 -9.13 -23.45 -12.59
C SER A 57 -9.93 -22.77 -11.49
N ALA A 58 -9.68 -21.51 -11.19
CA ALA A 58 -10.20 -20.80 -10.01
C ALA A 58 -11.72 -20.90 -9.87
N LYS A 59 -12.48 -20.65 -10.95
CA LYS A 59 -13.95 -20.77 -10.95
C LYS A 59 -14.44 -22.18 -10.60
N ARG A 60 -13.73 -23.20 -11.06
CA ARG A 60 -14.09 -24.60 -10.80
C ARG A 60 -13.75 -24.99 -9.38
N ILE A 61 -12.60 -24.54 -8.88
CA ILE A 61 -12.17 -24.76 -7.49
C ILE A 61 -13.14 -24.06 -6.54
N ALA A 62 -13.59 -22.84 -6.86
CA ALA A 62 -14.57 -22.09 -6.07
C ALA A 62 -15.90 -22.85 -5.90
N HIS A 63 -16.34 -23.57 -6.93
CA HIS A 63 -17.57 -24.38 -6.84
C HIS A 63 -17.36 -25.73 -6.15
N SER A 64 -16.19 -26.35 -6.30
CA SER A 64 -15.96 -27.71 -5.81
C SER A 64 -15.28 -27.80 -4.44
N GLN A 65 -14.49 -26.78 -4.07
CA GLN A 65 -13.71 -26.72 -2.83
C GLN A 65 -13.57 -25.26 -2.36
N PRO A 66 -14.68 -24.59 -2.01
CA PRO A 66 -14.66 -23.17 -1.66
C PRO A 66 -13.79 -22.86 -0.45
N GLU A 67 -13.79 -23.73 0.56
CA GLU A 67 -13.00 -23.57 1.78
C GLU A 67 -11.48 -23.60 1.49
N LYS A 68 -11.03 -24.53 0.65
CA LYS A 68 -9.59 -24.58 0.28
C LYS A 68 -9.16 -23.40 -0.58
N LEU A 69 -10.06 -22.87 -1.41
CA LEU A 69 -9.78 -21.67 -2.18
C LEU A 69 -9.71 -20.44 -1.25
N ALA A 70 -10.57 -20.39 -0.22
CA ALA A 70 -10.49 -19.32 0.79
C ALA A 70 -9.15 -19.36 1.54
N LEU A 71 -8.73 -20.51 2.03
CA LEU A 71 -7.41 -20.68 2.67
C LEU A 71 -6.26 -20.26 1.75
N LEU A 72 -6.25 -20.71 0.49
CA LEU A 72 -5.23 -20.31 -0.47
C LEU A 72 -5.22 -18.80 -0.71
N ARG A 73 -6.41 -18.18 -0.80
CA ARG A 73 -6.52 -16.72 -0.94
C ARG A 73 -5.90 -16.01 0.26
N ASP A 74 -6.20 -16.47 1.47
CA ASP A 74 -5.75 -15.85 2.71
C ASP A 74 -4.21 -15.99 2.83
N GLU A 75 -3.65 -17.15 2.53
CA GLU A 75 -2.20 -17.38 2.45
C GLU A 75 -1.51 -16.46 1.42
N VAL A 76 -2.10 -16.32 0.23
CA VAL A 76 -1.56 -15.42 -0.82
C VAL A 76 -1.63 -13.96 -0.36
N GLN A 77 -2.70 -13.55 0.31
CA GLN A 77 -2.83 -12.19 0.84
C GLN A 77 -1.78 -11.90 1.91
N LEU A 78 -1.56 -12.83 2.85
CA LEU A 78 -0.52 -12.70 3.88
C LEU A 78 0.88 -12.63 3.27
N ALA A 79 1.22 -13.55 2.36
CA ALA A 79 2.51 -13.55 1.68
C ALA A 79 2.76 -12.26 0.88
N THR A 80 1.73 -11.74 0.22
CA THR A 80 1.80 -10.46 -0.51
C THR A 80 2.03 -9.29 0.45
N LEU A 81 1.37 -9.29 1.60
CA LEU A 81 1.51 -8.24 2.61
C LEU A 81 2.89 -8.32 3.29
N ASP A 82 3.39 -9.52 3.57
CA ASP A 82 4.76 -9.72 4.09
C ASP A 82 5.82 -9.19 3.10
N ALA A 83 5.67 -9.49 1.81
CA ALA A 83 6.56 -8.98 0.78
C ALA A 83 6.51 -7.44 0.66
N LEU A 84 5.32 -6.85 0.80
CA LEU A 84 5.15 -5.40 0.79
C LEU A 84 5.78 -4.74 2.02
N ILE A 85 5.61 -5.31 3.21
CA ILE A 85 6.23 -4.85 4.45
C ILE A 85 7.75 -4.88 4.32
N ALA A 86 8.31 -6.01 3.86
CA ALA A 86 9.75 -6.14 3.64
C ALA A 86 10.28 -5.12 2.61
N LYS A 87 9.55 -4.88 1.52
CA LYS A 87 9.89 -3.84 0.53
C LYS A 87 9.88 -2.46 1.17
N PHE A 88 8.89 -2.15 2.00
CA PHE A 88 8.78 -0.84 2.66
C PHE A 88 9.92 -0.63 3.67
N GLU A 89 10.26 -1.64 4.48
CA GLU A 89 11.40 -1.61 5.41
C GLU A 89 12.72 -1.37 4.69
N ASP A 90 12.97 -2.10 3.59
CA ASP A 90 14.16 -1.93 2.74
C ASP A 90 14.22 -0.53 2.13
N MET A 91 13.09 0.02 1.70
CA MET A 91 13.00 1.39 1.18
C MET A 91 13.29 2.45 2.25
N ILE A 92 12.79 2.29 3.49
CA ILE A 92 13.11 3.20 4.62
C ILE A 92 14.61 3.20 4.90
N ALA A 93 15.26 2.04 4.84
CA ALA A 93 16.70 1.92 5.09
C ALA A 93 17.57 2.55 3.99
N LYS A 94 17.01 2.81 2.80
CA LYS A 94 17.71 3.39 1.65
C LYS A 94 17.51 4.91 1.57
N SER A 95 18.48 5.62 1.01
CA SER A 95 18.35 7.06 0.72
C SER A 95 17.67 7.26 -0.64
N LEU A 96 16.35 7.09 -0.67
CA LEU A 96 15.52 7.24 -1.85
C LEU A 96 15.07 8.69 -2.05
N SER A 97 14.69 9.03 -3.29
CA SER A 97 14.10 10.33 -3.63
C SER A 97 12.62 10.42 -3.22
N GLU A 98 12.03 11.61 -3.22
CA GLU A 98 10.59 11.79 -3.04
C GLU A 98 9.80 11.12 -4.17
N ASP A 99 10.31 11.15 -5.40
CA ASP A 99 9.69 10.51 -6.57
C ASP A 99 9.61 8.98 -6.42
N ASP A 100 10.63 8.32 -5.83
CA ASP A 100 10.60 6.89 -5.55
C ASP A 100 9.48 6.54 -4.56
N TRP A 101 9.28 7.38 -3.53
CA TRP A 101 8.20 7.22 -2.57
C TRP A 101 6.84 7.48 -3.17
N GLN A 102 6.71 8.48 -4.03
CA GLN A 102 5.47 8.75 -4.75
C GLN A 102 5.11 7.60 -5.68
N ALA A 103 6.09 7.02 -6.39
CA ALA A 103 5.88 5.82 -7.21
C ALA A 103 5.39 4.64 -6.35
N PHE A 104 6.05 4.38 -5.21
CA PHE A 104 5.64 3.31 -4.29
C PHE A 104 4.20 3.48 -3.77
N PHE A 105 3.80 4.68 -3.36
CA PHE A 105 2.43 4.93 -2.90
C PHE A 105 1.41 4.94 -4.04
N THR A 106 1.83 5.26 -5.27
CA THR A 106 0.98 5.13 -6.47
C THR A 106 0.66 3.66 -6.77
N GLU A 107 1.66 2.78 -6.62
CA GLU A 107 1.47 1.33 -6.76
C GLU A 107 0.64 0.74 -5.60
N ASN A 108 0.71 1.34 -4.41
CA ASN A 108 0.10 0.83 -3.17
C ASN A 108 -0.79 1.90 -2.50
N PRO A 109 -1.83 2.41 -3.17
CA PRO A 109 -2.59 3.57 -2.71
C PRO A 109 -3.34 3.33 -1.39
N PHE A 110 -3.65 2.08 -1.04
CA PHE A 110 -4.33 1.74 0.19
C PHE A 110 -3.52 2.08 1.45
N ILE A 111 -2.17 2.16 1.35
CA ILE A 111 -1.31 2.52 2.48
C ILE A 111 -1.65 3.93 2.99
N LEU A 112 -1.86 4.87 2.07
CA LEU A 112 -2.22 6.24 2.43
C LEU A 112 -3.64 6.33 3.04
N SER A 113 -4.50 5.35 2.75
CA SER A 113 -5.84 5.31 3.36
C SER A 113 -5.81 5.05 4.86
N PHE A 114 -4.75 4.44 5.39
CA PHE A 114 -4.59 4.22 6.84
C PHE A 114 -4.34 5.51 7.64
N VAL A 115 -4.05 6.61 6.98
CA VAL A 115 -3.87 7.91 7.65
C VAL A 115 -5.16 8.37 8.31
N PHE A 116 -6.30 8.16 7.66
CA PHE A 116 -7.59 8.63 8.16
C PHE A 116 -8.37 7.53 8.88
N GLY A 117 -9.19 7.91 9.84
CA GLY A 117 -10.11 7.00 10.53
C GLY A 117 -11.39 6.70 9.76
N TYR A 118 -11.46 7.05 8.49
CA TYR A 118 -12.59 6.83 7.59
C TYR A 118 -12.11 6.40 6.20
N PRO A 119 -12.94 5.71 5.40
CA PRO A 119 -12.54 5.20 4.09
C PRO A 119 -12.26 6.33 3.12
N VAL A 120 -11.07 6.32 2.53
CA VAL A 120 -10.66 7.24 1.45
C VAL A 120 -10.17 6.45 0.26
N ILE A 121 -10.40 6.97 -0.93
CA ILE A 121 -9.93 6.42 -2.19
C ILE A 121 -9.13 7.46 -2.96
N GLN A 122 -8.11 6.99 -3.64
CA GLN A 122 -7.27 7.85 -4.48
C GLN A 122 -8.07 8.39 -5.66
N VAL A 123 -7.94 9.69 -5.89
CA VAL A 123 -8.53 10.40 -7.04
C VAL A 123 -7.47 10.61 -8.12
N GLU A 124 -6.31 11.13 -7.74
CA GLU A 124 -5.21 11.46 -8.63
C GLU A 124 -3.88 11.45 -7.86
N GLY A 125 -2.81 10.97 -8.49
CA GLY A 125 -1.43 11.23 -8.11
C GLY A 125 -0.96 12.48 -8.82
N HIS A 126 -0.10 13.29 -8.19
CA HIS A 126 0.35 14.58 -8.74
C HIS A 126 -0.80 15.50 -9.17
N ALA A 127 -1.78 15.68 -8.29
CA ALA A 127 -2.98 16.46 -8.58
C ALA A 127 -2.68 17.95 -8.71
N SER A 128 -2.98 18.53 -9.85
CA SER A 128 -2.90 19.99 -10.02
C SER A 128 -3.96 20.70 -9.18
N VAL A 129 -3.53 21.41 -8.16
CA VAL A 129 -4.42 22.19 -7.29
C VAL A 129 -4.50 23.67 -7.69
N GLY A 130 -3.51 24.18 -8.41
CA GLY A 130 -3.44 25.58 -8.89
C GLY A 130 -3.80 25.80 -10.37
N GLY A 131 -3.87 24.76 -11.22
CA GLY A 131 -4.14 24.85 -12.65
C GLY A 131 -5.61 24.64 -13.04
N LYS A 132 -5.86 24.44 -14.35
CA LYS A 132 -7.22 24.30 -14.90
C LYS A 132 -7.81 22.90 -14.77
N LYS A 133 -6.98 21.84 -14.65
CA LYS A 133 -7.38 20.42 -14.57
C LYS A 133 -6.72 19.72 -13.39
N LEU A 134 -7.24 18.56 -12.99
CA LEU A 134 -6.63 17.73 -11.94
C LEU A 134 -5.41 16.95 -12.45
N SER A 135 -5.18 16.86 -13.74
CA SER A 135 -4.14 16.06 -14.39
C SER A 135 -2.72 16.66 -14.37
N GLY A 136 -2.48 17.76 -13.66
CA GLY A 136 -1.13 18.35 -13.55
C GLY A 136 -0.81 19.50 -14.50
N ASP A 137 -1.72 19.90 -15.38
CA ASP A 137 -1.56 21.07 -16.25
C ASP A 137 -1.70 22.39 -15.44
N GLY A 138 -0.83 22.61 -14.45
CA GLY A 138 -0.93 23.76 -13.58
C GLY A 138 0.28 24.04 -12.69
N GLU A 139 0.30 25.20 -12.06
CA GLU A 139 1.46 25.72 -11.34
C GLU A 139 1.68 25.11 -9.93
N LYS A 140 0.66 24.48 -9.34
CA LYS A 140 0.75 23.88 -7.99
C LYS A 140 0.20 22.46 -8.02
N ILE A 141 1.03 21.53 -7.58
CA ILE A 141 0.76 20.10 -7.62
C ILE A 141 0.81 19.58 -6.17
N ALA A 142 -0.24 18.86 -5.75
CA ALA A 142 -0.21 18.04 -4.56
C ALA A 142 0.26 16.64 -4.94
N ASP A 143 1.03 15.99 -4.09
CA ASP A 143 1.56 14.65 -4.39
C ASP A 143 0.43 13.66 -4.61
N PHE A 144 -0.61 13.73 -3.76
CA PHE A 144 -1.82 12.93 -3.97
C PHE A 144 -3.09 13.68 -3.57
N LEU A 145 -4.14 13.44 -4.36
CA LEU A 145 -5.51 13.83 -4.06
C LEU A 145 -6.33 12.56 -3.77
N TYR A 146 -6.94 12.52 -2.62
CA TYR A 146 -7.89 11.49 -2.19
C TYR A 146 -9.27 12.10 -1.96
N LYS A 147 -10.28 11.26 -1.87
CA LYS A 147 -11.61 11.65 -1.40
C LYS A 147 -12.15 10.65 -0.39
N HIS A 148 -12.96 11.12 0.52
CA HIS A 148 -13.80 10.28 1.36
C HIS A 148 -14.80 9.52 0.48
N ASP A 149 -14.84 8.20 0.61
CA ASP A 149 -15.63 7.34 -0.29
C ASP A 149 -17.13 7.68 -0.28
N LEU A 150 -17.70 7.95 0.89
CA LEU A 150 -19.15 8.19 1.05
C LEU A 150 -19.55 9.66 0.83
N THR A 151 -18.71 10.62 1.20
CA THR A 151 -19.08 12.05 1.17
C THR A 151 -18.48 12.81 0.01
N GLY A 152 -17.49 12.24 -0.66
CA GLY A 152 -16.71 12.91 -1.70
C GLY A 152 -15.76 13.99 -1.19
N ASN A 153 -15.72 14.27 0.14
CA ASN A 153 -14.85 15.30 0.68
C ASN A 153 -13.39 14.98 0.43
N THR A 154 -12.64 15.96 -0.05
CA THR A 154 -11.26 15.74 -0.53
C THR A 154 -10.23 15.80 0.57
N ALA A 155 -9.09 15.12 0.33
CA ALA A 155 -7.90 15.14 1.16
C ALA A 155 -6.65 15.29 0.29
N LEU A 156 -5.71 16.11 0.73
CA LEU A 156 -4.43 16.38 0.07
C LEU A 156 -3.30 15.78 0.89
N PHE A 157 -2.33 15.17 0.21
CA PHE A 157 -1.12 14.63 0.80
C PHE A 157 0.10 15.35 0.23
N GLU A 158 1.03 15.67 1.13
CA GLU A 158 2.39 16.07 0.84
C GLU A 158 3.35 15.04 1.40
N ILE A 159 4.26 14.54 0.58
CA ILE A 159 5.20 13.47 0.96
C ILE A 159 6.62 14.00 0.94
N LYS A 160 7.33 13.76 2.02
CA LYS A 160 8.76 13.97 2.16
C LYS A 160 9.47 12.61 2.28
N LYS A 161 10.75 12.62 2.68
CA LYS A 161 11.53 11.38 2.83
C LYS A 161 11.57 10.90 4.29
N PRO A 162 11.76 9.59 4.53
CA PRO A 162 11.98 9.06 5.89
C PRO A 162 13.17 9.71 6.60
N GLN A 163 14.20 10.10 5.85
CA GLN A 163 15.41 10.75 6.38
C GLN A 163 15.22 12.24 6.67
N THR A 164 14.08 12.82 6.30
CA THR A 164 13.80 14.23 6.59
C THR A 164 13.49 14.41 8.07
N PRO A 165 14.25 15.20 8.83
CA PRO A 165 14.02 15.33 10.26
C PRO A 165 12.70 16.06 10.55
N VAL A 166 11.94 15.54 11.48
CA VAL A 166 10.66 16.13 11.92
C VAL A 166 10.88 17.27 12.93
N LEU A 167 11.97 17.21 13.68
CA LEU A 167 12.34 18.18 14.71
C LEU A 167 13.68 18.83 14.41
N ASP A 168 13.88 20.02 14.95
CA ASP A 168 15.20 20.63 15.01
C ASP A 168 15.98 20.01 16.17
N THR A 169 16.89 19.09 15.83
CA THR A 169 17.65 18.29 16.80
C THR A 169 18.95 18.94 17.27
N GLY A 170 19.28 20.15 16.78
CA GLY A 170 20.55 20.82 17.12
C GLY A 170 20.65 21.16 18.61
N LYS A 171 19.68 21.86 19.16
CA LYS A 171 19.54 22.16 20.58
C LYS A 171 18.08 22.28 20.95
N PRO A 172 17.66 21.79 22.15
CA PRO A 172 16.33 22.04 22.64
C PRO A 172 16.11 23.55 22.80
N TYR A 173 14.91 24.00 22.42
CA TYR A 173 14.52 25.40 22.59
C TYR A 173 14.56 25.80 24.08
N ARG A 174 14.02 24.94 24.95
CA ARG A 174 14.06 25.11 26.41
C ARG A 174 13.67 23.80 27.10
N GLY A 175 14.45 23.36 28.10
CA GLY A 175 14.06 22.29 29.03
C GLY A 175 13.61 20.98 28.34
N GLY A 176 14.35 20.49 27.35
CA GLY A 176 13.99 19.25 26.64
C GLY A 176 12.83 19.40 25.66
N VAL A 177 12.45 20.62 25.25
CA VAL A 177 11.44 20.87 24.22
C VAL A 177 12.12 21.24 22.91
N PHE A 178 11.82 20.51 21.85
CA PHE A 178 12.34 20.73 20.49
C PHE A 178 11.26 21.36 19.61
N GLY A 179 11.68 22.30 18.75
CA GLY A 179 10.81 22.90 17.74
C GLY A 179 10.68 22.01 16.49
N PRO A 180 9.68 22.25 15.64
CA PRO A 180 9.58 21.58 14.37
C PRO A 180 10.75 21.96 13.47
N ASN A 181 11.27 21.00 12.70
CA ASN A 181 12.29 21.28 11.69
C ASN A 181 11.71 22.20 10.60
N LYS A 182 12.58 22.94 9.92
CA LYS A 182 12.18 23.81 8.79
C LYS A 182 11.48 23.05 7.67
N GLU A 183 11.88 21.80 7.41
CA GLU A 183 11.27 20.95 6.38
C GLU A 183 9.84 20.56 6.76
N LEU A 184 9.58 20.17 8.02
CA LEU A 184 8.23 19.91 8.50
C LEU A 184 7.37 21.18 8.44
N SER A 185 7.90 22.31 8.90
CA SER A 185 7.19 23.61 8.84
C SER A 185 6.90 24.03 7.40
N GLY A 186 7.84 23.77 6.49
CA GLY A 186 7.69 24.02 5.05
C GLY A 186 6.62 23.13 4.43
N ALA A 187 6.63 21.82 4.71
CA ALA A 187 5.64 20.88 4.20
C ALA A 187 4.22 21.20 4.69
N ILE A 188 4.07 21.58 5.96
CA ILE A 188 2.78 22.05 6.52
C ILE A 188 2.30 23.28 5.75
N SER A 189 3.17 24.26 5.56
CA SER A 189 2.81 25.49 4.82
C SER A 189 2.48 25.20 3.37
N GLN A 190 3.18 24.27 2.73
CA GLN A 190 2.97 23.84 1.36
C GLN A 190 1.59 23.19 1.18
N VAL A 191 1.24 22.21 2.01
CA VAL A 191 -0.06 21.52 1.90
C VAL A 191 -1.23 22.44 2.24
N LEU A 192 -1.04 23.40 3.13
CA LEU A 192 -2.05 24.42 3.44
C LEU A 192 -2.26 25.41 2.29
N ASP A 193 -1.18 25.84 1.61
CA ASP A 193 -1.29 26.65 0.42
C ASP A 193 -1.93 25.87 -0.74
N GLN A 194 -1.57 24.60 -0.92
CA GLN A 194 -2.23 23.70 -1.87
C GLN A 194 -3.74 23.59 -1.59
N ARG A 195 -4.14 23.43 -0.31
CA ARG A 195 -5.56 23.44 0.11
C ARG A 195 -6.26 24.74 -0.27
N TYR A 196 -5.64 25.87 0.04
CA TYR A 196 -6.20 27.19 -0.29
C TYR A 196 -6.41 27.33 -1.81
N GLN A 197 -5.41 27.01 -2.62
CA GLN A 197 -5.50 27.07 -4.08
C GLN A 197 -6.54 26.10 -4.63
N PHE A 198 -6.60 24.89 -4.09
CA PHE A 198 -7.59 23.89 -4.47
C PHE A 198 -9.02 24.39 -4.20
N GLN A 199 -9.30 24.92 -3.02
CA GLN A 199 -10.60 25.45 -2.65
C GLN A 199 -10.99 26.66 -3.51
N LEU A 200 -10.04 27.56 -3.80
CA LEU A 200 -10.26 28.73 -4.65
C LEU A 200 -10.67 28.33 -6.08
N HIS A 201 -10.09 27.26 -6.61
CA HIS A 201 -10.34 26.82 -7.98
C HIS A 201 -11.25 25.59 -8.08
N PHE A 202 -11.81 25.11 -6.99
CA PHE A 202 -12.53 23.84 -6.89
C PHE A 202 -13.64 23.71 -7.94
N ALA A 203 -14.55 24.68 -8.01
CA ALA A 203 -15.69 24.61 -8.92
C ALA A 203 -15.26 24.50 -10.40
N SER A 204 -14.26 25.27 -10.81
CA SER A 204 -13.74 25.21 -12.19
C SER A 204 -13.04 23.90 -12.49
N LYS A 205 -12.31 23.34 -11.51
CA LYS A 205 -11.62 22.04 -11.64
C LYS A 205 -12.59 20.88 -11.76
N VAL A 206 -13.62 20.83 -10.90
CA VAL A 206 -14.65 19.79 -10.93
C VAL A 206 -15.35 19.77 -12.30
N VAL A 207 -15.75 20.94 -12.82
CA VAL A 207 -16.38 21.04 -14.14
C VAL A 207 -15.42 20.61 -15.25
N ALA A 208 -14.18 21.12 -15.26
CA ALA A 208 -13.20 20.82 -16.30
C ALA A 208 -12.78 19.34 -16.31
N SER A 209 -12.74 18.70 -15.15
CA SER A 209 -12.37 17.28 -14.98
C SER A 209 -13.57 16.33 -14.98
N LYS A 210 -14.81 16.84 -15.06
CA LYS A 210 -16.06 16.06 -14.98
C LYS A 210 -16.15 15.20 -13.72
N ARG A 211 -15.62 15.69 -12.59
CA ARG A 211 -15.52 14.98 -11.31
C ARG A 211 -16.56 15.50 -10.32
N ASN A 212 -17.84 15.34 -10.65
CA ASN A 212 -18.97 15.73 -9.79
C ASN A 212 -19.10 14.92 -8.50
N ASP A 213 -18.23 13.92 -8.32
CA ASP A 213 -18.10 13.07 -7.16
C ASP A 213 -17.17 13.62 -6.09
N LEU A 214 -16.65 14.83 -6.27
CA LEU A 214 -15.77 15.52 -5.34
C LEU A 214 -16.49 16.64 -4.58
N SER A 215 -16.09 16.85 -3.34
CA SER A 215 -16.56 17.92 -2.47
C SER A 215 -15.38 18.56 -1.72
N SER A 216 -15.49 19.85 -1.42
CA SER A 216 -14.47 20.63 -0.70
C SER A 216 -15.00 21.26 0.58
N TYR A 217 -15.91 20.58 1.29
CA TYR A 217 -16.53 21.11 2.51
C TYR A 217 -15.52 21.35 3.62
N ALA A 218 -14.60 20.40 3.79
CA ALA A 218 -13.54 20.46 4.79
C ALA A 218 -12.34 19.66 4.26
N VAL A 219 -11.58 20.24 3.33
CA VAL A 219 -10.44 19.57 2.70
C VAL A 219 -9.42 19.18 3.78
N ALA A 220 -9.22 17.89 3.97
CA ALA A 220 -8.23 17.36 4.90
C ALA A 220 -6.82 17.51 4.31
N CYS A 221 -5.83 17.70 5.19
CA CYS A 221 -4.43 17.76 4.80
C CYS A 221 -3.61 16.77 5.61
N CYS A 222 -2.68 16.09 4.94
CA CYS A 222 -1.72 15.21 5.57
C CYS A 222 -0.31 15.48 5.04
N VAL A 223 0.67 15.44 5.94
CA VAL A 223 2.10 15.43 5.63
C VAL A 223 2.68 14.10 6.10
N ILE A 224 3.32 13.37 5.18
CA ILE A 224 4.09 12.17 5.50
C ILE A 224 5.57 12.53 5.46
N ILE A 225 6.25 12.41 6.61
CA ILE A 225 7.60 12.93 6.77
C ILE A 225 8.36 12.22 7.90
N GLY A 226 9.60 11.86 7.63
CA GLY A 226 10.53 11.43 8.67
C GLY A 226 10.14 10.13 9.36
N LEU A 227 10.80 9.89 10.47
CA LEU A 227 10.56 8.78 11.40
C LEU A 227 10.28 9.34 12.79
N VAL A 228 9.60 8.56 13.64
CA VAL A 228 9.44 8.88 15.06
C VAL A 228 10.83 8.96 15.71
N PRO A 229 11.18 10.04 16.41
CA PRO A 229 12.46 10.13 17.11
C PRO A 229 12.61 9.04 18.16
N GLU A 230 13.87 8.63 18.43
CA GLU A 230 14.14 7.63 19.49
C GLU A 230 14.14 8.24 20.89
N ASP A 231 14.59 9.49 21.04
CA ASP A 231 14.69 10.22 22.29
C ASP A 231 13.31 10.61 22.84
N ASP A 232 13.07 10.42 24.13
CA ASP A 232 11.76 10.62 24.75
C ASP A 232 11.35 12.10 24.81
N ASP A 233 12.28 13.05 24.97
CA ASP A 233 11.97 14.48 24.92
C ASP A 233 11.63 14.92 23.50
N GLN A 234 12.23 14.29 22.49
CA GLN A 234 11.88 14.51 21.09
C GLN A 234 10.53 13.88 20.74
N LYS A 235 10.23 12.65 21.20
CA LYS A 235 8.89 12.04 21.05
C LYS A 235 7.80 12.94 21.64
N LYS A 236 8.01 13.39 22.89
CA LYS A 236 7.12 14.35 23.54
C LYS A 236 6.93 15.61 22.70
N SER A 237 8.01 16.16 22.17
CA SER A 237 7.97 17.37 21.33
C SER A 237 7.19 17.16 20.04
N LEU A 238 7.36 16.00 19.38
CA LEU A 238 6.60 15.63 18.18
C LEU A 238 5.10 15.55 18.49
N GLU A 239 4.71 14.90 19.59
CA GLU A 239 3.31 14.81 19.99
C GLU A 239 2.69 16.17 20.33
N LEU A 240 3.44 17.07 20.97
CA LEU A 240 2.99 18.43 21.21
C LEU A 240 2.78 19.23 19.92
N ILE A 241 3.65 19.05 18.93
CA ILE A 241 3.51 19.67 17.61
C ILE A 241 2.27 19.13 16.90
N ARG A 242 2.07 17.81 16.91
CA ARG A 242 0.88 17.16 16.34
C ARG A 242 -0.41 17.64 16.98
N ALA A 243 -0.45 17.71 18.29
CA ALA A 243 -1.62 18.20 19.02
C ALA A 243 -1.98 19.64 18.68
N ASN A 244 -0.99 20.46 18.31
CA ASN A 244 -1.21 21.84 17.85
C ASN A 244 -1.56 21.95 16.36
N SER A 245 -1.21 20.95 15.55
CA SER A 245 -1.42 20.94 14.09
C SER A 245 -2.81 20.40 13.72
N ARG A 246 -3.87 21.12 14.13
CA ARG A 246 -5.26 20.68 13.96
C ARG A 246 -5.70 20.53 12.51
N ASP A 247 -5.14 21.35 11.62
CA ASP A 247 -5.54 21.42 10.20
C ASP A 247 -4.73 20.48 9.31
N VAL A 248 -3.62 19.93 9.83
CA VAL A 248 -2.72 19.05 9.08
C VAL A 248 -2.36 17.85 9.94
N GLN A 249 -2.68 16.67 9.45
CA GLN A 249 -2.25 15.43 10.07
C GLN A 249 -0.79 15.17 9.70
N ILE A 250 0.04 14.92 10.71
CA ILE A 250 1.47 14.62 10.54
C ILE A 250 1.65 13.13 10.84
N VAL A 251 2.16 12.38 9.88
CA VAL A 251 2.39 10.92 9.98
C VAL A 251 3.81 10.62 9.56
N THR A 252 4.47 9.70 10.23
CA THR A 252 5.82 9.25 9.88
C THR A 252 5.77 7.94 9.10
N PHE A 253 6.87 7.60 8.40
CA PHE A 253 6.93 6.40 7.57
C PHE A 253 6.88 5.11 8.40
N ASP A 254 7.53 5.10 9.56
CA ASP A 254 7.50 3.97 10.49
C ASP A 254 6.10 3.75 11.12
N GLU A 255 5.30 4.79 11.27
CA GLU A 255 3.89 4.65 11.69
C GLU A 255 3.04 4.02 10.60
N LEU A 256 3.27 4.36 9.32
CA LEU A 256 2.58 3.68 8.22
C LEU A 256 3.00 2.21 8.13
N LEU A 257 4.29 1.92 8.27
CA LEU A 257 4.82 0.57 8.34
C LEU A 257 4.20 -0.22 9.50
N SER A 258 4.13 0.39 10.69
CA SER A 258 3.48 -0.22 11.87
C SER A 258 2.02 -0.56 11.62
N LYS A 259 1.27 0.28 10.91
CA LYS A 259 -0.13 0.00 10.55
C LYS A 259 -0.25 -1.18 9.57
N LEU A 260 0.67 -1.31 8.60
CA LEU A 260 0.73 -2.48 7.71
C LEU A 260 1.02 -3.77 8.49
N THR A 261 1.99 -3.71 9.40
CA THR A 261 2.34 -4.85 10.27
C THR A 261 1.16 -5.26 11.16
N GLN A 262 0.47 -4.30 11.77
CA GLN A 262 -0.74 -4.57 12.57
C GLN A 262 -1.85 -5.21 11.73
N LEU A 263 -2.06 -4.75 10.50
CA LEU A 263 -3.03 -5.38 9.59
C LEU A 263 -2.65 -6.83 9.29
N ARG A 264 -1.38 -7.06 8.97
CA ARG A 264 -0.84 -8.41 8.72
C ARG A 264 -1.06 -9.34 9.92
N ASP A 265 -0.73 -8.88 11.13
CA ASP A 265 -0.88 -9.66 12.36
C ASP A 265 -2.35 -9.97 12.65
N PHE A 266 -3.25 -9.01 12.41
CA PHE A 266 -4.69 -9.21 12.55
C PHE A 266 -5.20 -10.30 11.59
N LEU A 267 -4.75 -10.28 10.33
CA LEU A 267 -5.14 -11.29 9.34
C LEU A 267 -4.58 -12.68 9.70
N ALA A 268 -3.34 -12.77 10.20
CA ALA A 268 -2.72 -14.03 10.60
C ALA A 268 -3.42 -14.70 11.81
N VAL A 269 -3.91 -13.92 12.78
CA VAL A 269 -4.63 -14.46 13.96
C VAL A 269 -5.97 -15.06 13.58
N SER A 270 -6.64 -14.53 12.55
CA SER A 270 -7.93 -15.07 12.10
C SER A 270 -7.84 -16.49 11.55
N GLU A 271 -6.67 -16.90 11.04
CA GLU A 271 -6.43 -18.27 10.52
C GLU A 271 -6.28 -19.30 11.62
N THR A 272 -5.64 -18.95 12.74
CA THR A 272 -5.44 -19.89 13.86
C THR A 272 -6.73 -20.19 14.62
N SER A 273 -7.72 -19.28 14.58
CA SER A 273 -9.00 -19.46 15.26
C SER A 273 -10.01 -20.30 14.47
N GLY A 274 -9.89 -20.36 13.14
CA GLY A 274 -10.77 -21.14 12.27
C GLY A 274 -10.40 -22.61 12.09
N ALA A 275 -9.21 -23.02 12.59
CA ALA A 275 -8.73 -24.41 12.47
C ALA A 275 -9.08 -25.29 13.70
N SER A 276 -9.87 -24.76 14.66
CA SER A 276 -10.16 -25.43 15.95
C SER A 276 -11.65 -25.77 16.15
N GLU A 277 -12.49 -25.76 15.10
CA GLU A 277 -13.89 -26.23 15.16
C GLU A 277 -14.12 -27.45 14.25
#